data_3d0f6f759ae70f1a14a24ac4631b3d53
#
_entry.id   3d0f6f759ae70f1a14a24ac4631b3d53
#
_cell.length_a   1.000
_cell.length_b   1.000
_cell.length_c   1.000
_cell.angle_alpha   90.00
_cell.angle_beta   90.00
_cell.angle_gamma   90.00
#
_symmetry.space_group_name_H-M   'P 1'
#
loop_
_entity.id
_entity.type
_entity.pdbx_description
1 polymer ?
#
loop_
_entity_poly.entity_id
_entity_poly.type
_entity_poly.pdbx_seq_one_letter_code
_entity_poly.pdbx_strand_id
1 'polypeptide(L)'
;MWIADQWKDYEVIDTCSGEKCERWGDYILVRPDPQVIWDTGHDNPAWKKKNGHYHRSNKGGGEWEFRNLPKEWTIQYRDLTFNLKPFSFKHTGLFPEQAVNWDWCAEKIKNAGRPVKVLNLFAYTGGATISAAKAGASVTHVDASKGMVGWAKENAVASGLADAPIRWLVDDCVKFVEREIRRGNTYDGIIMDPPSYGRGPKGEIWKIEESIYPFIELTAKLLKKDSIFFLINSYTTGLQPAVLSYMINTAIVSQFGGKVEAEEIGLPVSSNGLVLPCGASGRWSKE
;
A
#
# COMPACT_ATOMS: atom_id res chain seq x y z
N MET A 1 -17.23 -1.42 -1.43
CA MET A 1 -16.01 -1.25 -0.61
C MET A 1 -15.34 -2.60 -0.42
N TRP A 2 -14.05 -2.69 -0.62
CA TRP A 2 -13.25 -3.88 -0.31
C TRP A 2 -12.69 -3.76 1.10
N ILE A 3 -12.92 -4.78 1.93
CA ILE A 3 -12.62 -4.75 3.37
C ILE A 3 -11.48 -5.72 3.67
N ALA A 4 -10.42 -5.23 4.31
CA ALA A 4 -9.28 -6.04 4.74
C ALA A 4 -9.58 -6.69 6.12
N ASP A 5 -10.42 -7.72 6.13
CA ASP A 5 -10.97 -8.38 7.31
C ASP A 5 -10.25 -9.69 7.69
N GLN A 6 -9.19 -10.09 6.98
CA GLN A 6 -8.50 -11.36 7.19
C GLN A 6 -7.32 -11.27 8.15
N TRP A 7 -7.09 -10.09 8.75
CA TRP A 7 -6.03 -9.90 9.75
C TRP A 7 -6.33 -10.64 11.06
N LYS A 8 -5.30 -11.27 11.62
CA LYS A 8 -5.32 -11.85 12.98
C LYS A 8 -4.47 -11.01 13.95
N ASP A 9 -3.33 -10.54 13.48
CA ASP A 9 -2.36 -9.79 14.29
C ASP A 9 -2.60 -8.27 14.26
N TYR A 10 -3.55 -7.80 13.47
CA TYR A 10 -3.92 -6.39 13.40
C TYR A 10 -5.42 -6.20 13.55
N GLU A 11 -5.82 -5.09 14.16
CA GLU A 11 -7.22 -4.75 14.41
C GLU A 11 -7.38 -3.24 14.62
N VAL A 12 -8.37 -2.62 14.01
CA VAL A 12 -8.87 -1.32 14.46
C VAL A 12 -9.89 -1.58 15.57
N ILE A 13 -9.51 -1.26 16.80
CA ILE A 13 -10.35 -1.49 17.97
C ILE A 13 -11.48 -0.48 18.03
N ASP A 14 -11.13 0.81 17.87
CA ASP A 14 -12.08 1.91 18.00
C ASP A 14 -11.60 3.15 17.25
N THR A 15 -12.52 4.07 16.95
CA THR A 15 -12.24 5.33 16.25
C THR A 15 -13.05 6.47 16.85
N CYS A 16 -12.39 7.59 17.17
CA CYS A 16 -13.04 8.75 17.77
C CYS A 16 -12.22 10.04 17.60
N SER A 17 -12.88 11.14 17.32
CA SER A 17 -12.32 12.51 17.39
C SER A 17 -10.96 12.68 16.71
N GLY A 18 -10.83 12.21 15.48
CA GLY A 18 -9.60 12.37 14.67
C GLY A 18 -8.54 11.31 14.92
N GLU A 19 -8.83 10.28 15.73
CA GLU A 19 -7.88 9.23 16.09
C GLU A 19 -8.46 7.82 15.88
N LYS A 20 -7.57 6.87 15.70
CA LYS A 20 -7.86 5.45 15.72
C LYS A 20 -7.00 4.73 16.76
N CYS A 21 -7.64 3.84 17.51
CA CYS A 21 -7.02 2.93 18.45
C CYS A 21 -6.87 1.57 17.78
N GLU A 22 -5.63 1.10 17.65
CA GLU A 22 -5.29 -0.08 16.87
C GLU A 22 -4.50 -1.07 17.70
N ARG A 23 -4.71 -2.37 17.48
CA ARG A 23 -3.85 -3.44 17.96
C ARG A 23 -2.90 -3.89 16.85
N TRP A 24 -1.61 -3.95 17.18
CA TRP A 24 -0.53 -4.37 16.31
C TRP A 24 0.26 -5.51 16.99
N GLY A 25 -0.16 -6.75 16.79
CA GLY A 25 0.29 -7.88 17.57
C GLY A 25 -0.17 -7.75 19.03
N ASP A 26 0.77 -7.68 19.95
CA ASP A 26 0.50 -7.52 21.39
C ASP A 26 0.39 -6.04 21.85
N TYR A 27 0.60 -5.08 20.92
CA TYR A 27 0.71 -3.67 21.27
C TYR A 27 -0.46 -2.85 20.75
N ILE A 28 -0.91 -1.88 21.57
CA ILE A 28 -1.96 -0.95 21.22
C ILE A 28 -1.34 0.41 20.91
N LEU A 29 -1.67 0.93 19.71
CA LEU A 29 -1.24 2.24 19.24
C LEU A 29 -2.45 3.14 19.02
N VAL A 30 -2.30 4.42 19.38
CA VAL A 30 -3.23 5.49 19.04
C VAL A 30 -2.55 6.41 18.04
N ARG A 31 -3.19 6.59 16.90
CA ARG A 31 -2.65 7.41 15.80
C ARG A 31 -3.72 8.31 15.22
N PRO A 32 -3.37 9.53 14.77
CA PRO A 32 -4.33 10.41 14.11
C PRO A 32 -4.77 9.84 12.76
N ASP A 33 -6.08 9.94 12.50
CA ASP A 33 -6.67 9.61 11.22
C ASP A 33 -7.62 10.73 10.76
N PRO A 34 -7.33 11.44 9.67
CA PRO A 34 -8.14 12.55 9.20
C PRO A 34 -9.54 12.16 8.72
N GLN A 35 -9.76 10.87 8.43
CA GLN A 35 -11.10 10.37 8.07
C GLN A 35 -12.04 10.31 9.27
N VAL A 36 -11.50 10.22 10.49
CA VAL A 36 -12.28 10.09 11.72
C VAL A 36 -12.76 11.45 12.18
N ILE A 37 -13.79 11.99 11.54
CA ILE A 37 -14.40 13.30 11.87
C ILE A 37 -15.58 13.19 12.86
N TRP A 38 -15.93 11.96 13.26
CA TRP A 38 -16.99 11.68 14.23
C TRP A 38 -16.43 11.59 15.65
N ASP A 39 -17.30 11.86 16.62
CA ASP A 39 -17.04 11.70 18.03
C ASP A 39 -18.00 10.65 18.61
N THR A 40 -17.45 9.52 19.01
CA THR A 40 -18.21 8.38 19.58
C THR A 40 -17.93 8.18 21.07
N GLY A 41 -17.19 9.10 21.71
CA GLY A 41 -16.66 8.94 23.06
C GLY A 41 -15.43 8.00 23.07
N HIS A 42 -14.52 8.22 24.00
CA HIS A 42 -13.35 7.36 24.23
C HIS A 42 -13.63 6.30 25.31
N ASP A 43 -14.79 5.63 25.24
CA ASP A 43 -15.25 4.74 26.30
C ASP A 43 -14.60 3.36 26.26
N ASN A 44 -14.05 2.96 25.10
CA ASN A 44 -13.38 1.68 24.97
C ASN A 44 -12.13 1.63 25.87
N PRO A 45 -11.97 0.59 26.72
CA PRO A 45 -10.82 0.49 27.63
C PRO A 45 -9.46 0.44 26.94
N ALA A 46 -9.39 0.10 25.65
CA ALA A 46 -8.16 0.05 24.87
C ALA A 46 -7.48 1.42 24.78
N TRP A 47 -8.23 2.52 24.75
CA TRP A 47 -7.68 3.89 24.75
C TRP A 47 -6.76 4.16 25.94
N LYS A 48 -7.03 3.52 27.11
CA LYS A 48 -6.23 3.66 28.32
C LYS A 48 -5.04 2.70 28.39
N LYS A 49 -5.04 1.65 27.56
CA LYS A 49 -4.01 0.59 27.55
C LYS A 49 -2.96 0.77 26.44
N LYS A 50 -2.94 1.93 25.79
CA LYS A 50 -2.03 2.21 24.67
C LYS A 50 -0.55 2.10 25.05
N ASN A 51 0.22 1.48 24.19
CA ASN A 51 1.68 1.37 24.27
C ASN A 51 2.40 2.50 23.51
N GLY A 52 1.73 3.08 22.52
CA GLY A 52 2.22 4.22 21.78
C GLY A 52 1.10 5.17 21.39
N HIS A 53 1.37 6.48 21.44
CA HIS A 53 0.45 7.50 20.99
C HIS A 53 1.21 8.55 20.19
N TYR A 54 0.79 8.79 18.95
CA TYR A 54 1.38 9.84 18.12
C TYR A 54 0.55 11.13 18.27
N HIS A 55 1.16 12.15 18.82
CA HIS A 55 0.57 13.47 19.00
C HIS A 55 0.92 14.38 17.82
N ARG A 56 -0.09 14.89 17.12
CA ARG A 56 0.11 15.89 16.06
C ARG A 56 0.53 17.24 16.65
N SER A 57 1.51 17.88 16.01
CA SER A 57 1.86 19.28 16.27
C SER A 57 1.05 20.22 15.38
N ASN A 58 0.60 21.33 15.91
CA ASN A 58 -0.06 22.41 15.15
C ASN A 58 0.86 23.10 14.13
N LYS A 59 2.18 22.87 14.22
CA LYS A 59 3.21 23.41 13.32
C LYS A 59 3.63 22.43 12.22
N GLY A 60 2.91 21.30 12.09
CA GLY A 60 3.28 20.19 11.21
C GLY A 60 4.16 19.15 11.92
N GLY A 61 4.06 17.89 11.49
CA GLY A 61 4.72 16.76 12.15
C GLY A 61 4.05 16.39 13.46
N GLY A 62 4.83 15.90 14.41
CA GLY A 62 4.39 15.45 15.73
C GLY A 62 5.43 14.56 16.38
N GLU A 63 5.07 13.97 17.52
CA GLU A 63 5.94 13.11 18.30
C GLU A 63 5.20 11.90 18.87
N TRP A 64 5.95 10.82 19.11
CA TRP A 64 5.47 9.61 19.74
C TRP A 64 5.65 9.68 21.26
N GLU A 65 4.61 9.39 22.01
CA GLU A 65 4.65 9.02 23.42
C GLU A 65 4.69 7.49 23.50
N PHE A 66 5.67 6.90 24.20
CA PHE A 66 5.82 5.46 24.34
C PHE A 66 5.59 4.99 25.79
N ARG A 67 4.91 3.83 25.93
CA ARG A 67 4.69 3.12 27.19
C ARG A 67 4.92 1.63 26.97
N ASN A 68 6.10 1.14 27.29
CA ASN A 68 6.47 -0.28 27.12
C ASN A 68 6.32 -0.79 25.69
N LEU A 69 6.57 0.06 24.67
CA LEU A 69 6.62 -0.34 23.29
C LEU A 69 8.06 -0.72 22.93
N PRO A 70 8.32 -1.89 22.33
CA PRO A 70 9.64 -2.23 21.81
C PRO A 70 10.03 -1.29 20.65
N LYS A 71 11.32 -1.20 20.38
CA LYS A 71 11.82 -0.41 19.25
C LYS A 71 11.36 -0.98 17.91
N GLU A 72 11.28 -2.30 17.84
CA GLU A 72 10.86 -3.06 16.66
C GLU A 72 10.12 -4.32 17.12
N TRP A 73 9.11 -4.73 16.35
CA TRP A 73 8.39 -6.00 16.53
C TRP A 73 7.86 -6.49 15.19
N THR A 74 7.25 -7.66 15.16
CA THR A 74 6.67 -8.22 13.94
C THR A 74 5.20 -8.53 14.11
N ILE A 75 4.47 -8.46 12.98
CA ILE A 75 3.13 -9.02 12.84
C ILE A 75 3.06 -9.89 11.59
N GLN A 76 2.07 -10.76 11.53
CA GLN A 76 1.86 -11.64 10.40
C GLN A 76 0.53 -11.37 9.70
N TYR A 77 0.55 -11.47 8.40
CA TYR A 77 -0.63 -11.59 7.56
C TYR A 77 -0.52 -12.87 6.75
N ARG A 78 -1.36 -13.88 7.08
CA ARG A 78 -1.22 -15.23 6.52
C ARG A 78 0.20 -15.76 6.73
N ASP A 79 0.93 -16.01 5.66
CA ASP A 79 2.31 -16.51 5.68
C ASP A 79 3.37 -15.41 5.40
N LEU A 80 2.98 -14.15 5.49
CA LEU A 80 3.85 -12.99 5.36
C LEU A 80 4.16 -12.41 6.74
N THR A 81 5.42 -12.03 6.97
CA THR A 81 5.88 -11.40 8.21
C THR A 81 6.37 -9.99 7.93
N PHE A 82 5.89 -9.03 8.70
CA PHE A 82 6.24 -7.62 8.58
C PHE A 82 6.96 -7.13 9.81
N ASN A 83 8.12 -6.53 9.62
CA ASN A 83 8.83 -5.80 10.66
C ASN A 83 8.20 -4.42 10.83
N LEU A 84 7.90 -4.05 12.05
CA LEU A 84 7.27 -2.80 12.43
C LEU A 84 8.15 -2.01 13.36
N LYS A 85 8.12 -0.69 13.23
CA LYS A 85 8.71 0.27 14.16
C LYS A 85 8.05 1.62 14.01
N PRO A 86 7.82 2.36 15.09
CA PRO A 86 7.45 3.76 14.98
C PRO A 86 8.59 4.52 14.32
N PHE A 87 8.27 5.33 13.32
CA PHE A 87 9.26 6.19 12.68
C PHE A 87 8.63 7.54 12.34
N SER A 88 9.30 8.33 11.54
CA SER A 88 8.87 9.68 11.15
C SER A 88 7.36 9.77 10.92
N PHE A 89 6.74 10.77 11.53
CA PHE A 89 5.29 10.91 11.53
C PHE A 89 4.57 9.75 12.26
N LYS A 90 3.30 9.55 11.95
CA LYS A 90 2.43 8.53 12.55
C LYS A 90 2.64 7.11 12.02
N HIS A 91 3.63 6.87 11.16
CA HIS A 91 3.77 5.60 10.44
C HIS A 91 4.48 4.52 11.26
N THR A 92 4.16 3.28 10.97
CA THR A 92 4.71 2.07 11.60
C THR A 92 5.41 1.14 10.62
N GLY A 93 5.36 1.47 9.34
CA GLY A 93 5.95 0.68 8.26
C GLY A 93 4.96 -0.21 7.50
N LEU A 94 3.67 -0.15 7.79
CA LEU A 94 2.67 -0.96 7.11
C LEU A 94 1.33 -0.23 6.99
N PHE A 95 0.62 -0.51 5.91
CA PHE A 95 -0.76 -0.10 5.65
C PHE A 95 -1.64 -1.36 5.58
N PRO A 96 -2.27 -1.78 6.70
CA PRO A 96 -3.01 -3.05 6.78
C PRO A 96 -4.18 -3.16 5.81
N GLU A 97 -4.83 -2.06 5.46
CA GLU A 97 -5.92 -2.01 4.48
C GLU A 97 -5.49 -2.49 3.09
N GLN A 98 -4.19 -2.44 2.78
CA GLN A 98 -3.66 -2.92 1.51
C GLN A 98 -3.71 -4.45 1.37
N ALA A 99 -3.95 -5.18 2.44
CA ALA A 99 -4.04 -6.64 2.40
C ALA A 99 -5.09 -7.15 1.40
N VAL A 100 -6.20 -6.41 1.24
CA VAL A 100 -7.22 -6.75 0.25
C VAL A 100 -6.72 -6.65 -1.20
N ASN A 101 -5.78 -5.75 -1.46
CA ASN A 101 -5.11 -5.62 -2.76
C ASN A 101 -4.03 -6.69 -2.95
N TRP A 102 -3.30 -7.03 -1.87
CA TRP A 102 -2.31 -8.12 -1.94
C TRP A 102 -2.96 -9.45 -2.27
N ASP A 103 -4.08 -9.77 -1.63
CA ASP A 103 -4.82 -10.99 -1.88
C ASP A 103 -5.33 -11.08 -3.33
N TRP A 104 -5.88 -9.99 -3.85
CA TRP A 104 -6.35 -9.92 -5.22
C TRP A 104 -5.21 -10.12 -6.25
N CYS A 105 -4.08 -9.44 -6.08
CA CYS A 105 -2.91 -9.62 -6.94
C CYS A 105 -2.36 -11.05 -6.84
N ALA A 106 -2.26 -11.60 -5.63
CA ALA A 106 -1.77 -12.96 -5.41
C ALA A 106 -2.66 -14.00 -6.10
N GLU A 107 -3.98 -13.84 -6.06
CA GLU A 107 -4.93 -14.69 -6.76
C GLU A 107 -4.71 -14.65 -8.28
N LYS A 108 -4.60 -13.45 -8.87
CA LYS A 108 -4.32 -13.29 -10.30
C LYS A 108 -3.00 -13.93 -10.71
N ILE A 109 -1.96 -13.79 -9.90
CA ILE A 109 -0.64 -14.40 -10.16
C ILE A 109 -0.74 -15.93 -10.13
N LYS A 110 -1.36 -16.50 -9.10
CA LYS A 110 -1.51 -17.96 -8.95
C LYS A 110 -2.32 -18.59 -10.09
N ASN A 111 -3.36 -17.88 -10.55
CA ASN A 111 -4.26 -18.37 -11.60
C ASN A 111 -3.72 -18.15 -13.02
N ALA A 112 -2.61 -17.45 -13.20
CA ALA A 112 -2.05 -17.15 -14.52
C ALA A 112 -1.56 -18.40 -15.28
N GLY A 113 -1.22 -19.50 -14.58
CA GLY A 113 -0.75 -20.75 -15.18
C GLY A 113 0.58 -20.64 -15.93
N ARG A 114 1.32 -19.55 -15.75
CA ARG A 114 2.61 -19.26 -16.38
C ARG A 114 3.46 -18.35 -15.49
N PRO A 115 4.76 -18.22 -15.76
CA PRO A 115 5.61 -17.23 -15.06
C PRO A 115 5.05 -15.81 -15.22
N VAL A 116 5.03 -15.07 -14.12
CA VAL A 116 4.47 -13.71 -14.03
C VAL A 116 5.56 -12.73 -13.60
N LYS A 117 5.68 -11.62 -14.31
CA LYS A 117 6.55 -10.49 -13.97
C LYS A 117 5.70 -9.35 -13.47
N VAL A 118 5.95 -8.90 -12.24
CA VAL A 118 5.23 -7.80 -11.59
C VAL A 118 6.16 -6.60 -11.39
N LEU A 119 5.67 -5.42 -11.71
CA LEU A 119 6.30 -4.15 -11.38
C LEU A 119 5.52 -3.48 -10.24
N ASN A 120 6.20 -3.21 -9.14
CA ASN A 120 5.66 -2.46 -8.01
C ASN A 120 6.35 -1.10 -7.89
N LEU A 121 5.60 -0.04 -8.11
CA LEU A 121 6.04 1.37 -8.12
C LEU A 121 5.55 2.09 -6.87
N PHE A 122 6.37 2.99 -6.31
CA PHE A 122 6.15 3.60 -4.99
C PHE A 122 5.99 2.51 -3.92
N ALA A 123 6.90 1.53 -3.98
CA ALA A 123 6.70 0.21 -3.38
C ALA A 123 6.88 0.18 -1.86
N TYR A 124 7.33 1.29 -1.24
CA TYR A 124 7.42 1.49 0.20
C TYR A 124 8.19 0.35 0.90
N THR A 125 7.66 -0.19 1.99
CA THR A 125 8.24 -1.31 2.74
C THR A 125 7.93 -2.69 2.17
N GLY A 126 7.36 -2.73 0.95
CA GLY A 126 7.27 -3.93 0.14
C GLY A 126 6.12 -4.89 0.44
N GLY A 127 5.04 -4.46 1.09
CA GLY A 127 3.90 -5.35 1.36
C GLY A 127 3.37 -6.04 0.10
N ALA A 128 3.08 -5.28 -0.95
CA ALA A 128 2.64 -5.84 -2.24
C ALA A 128 3.74 -6.65 -2.94
N THR A 129 5.01 -6.24 -2.80
CA THR A 129 6.16 -6.96 -3.37
C THR A 129 6.27 -8.36 -2.81
N ILE A 130 6.28 -8.49 -1.47
CA ILE A 130 6.45 -9.81 -0.83
C ILE A 130 5.22 -10.70 -1.04
N SER A 131 4.02 -10.13 -1.09
CA SER A 131 2.80 -10.87 -1.42
C SER A 131 2.85 -11.43 -2.85
N ALA A 132 3.24 -10.61 -3.83
CA ALA A 132 3.38 -11.05 -5.21
C ALA A 132 4.49 -12.11 -5.39
N ALA A 133 5.64 -11.91 -4.74
CA ALA A 133 6.74 -12.89 -4.76
C ALA A 133 6.34 -14.22 -4.10
N LYS A 134 5.61 -14.18 -2.98
CA LYS A 134 5.07 -15.38 -2.31
C LYS A 134 4.08 -16.13 -3.18
N ALA A 135 3.32 -15.41 -4.02
CA ALA A 135 2.42 -16.00 -5.00
C ALA A 135 3.14 -16.59 -6.23
N GLY A 136 4.47 -16.43 -6.35
CA GLY A 136 5.30 -17.01 -7.39
C GLY A 136 5.75 -16.07 -8.51
N ALA A 137 5.51 -14.76 -8.38
CA ALA A 137 5.97 -13.78 -9.35
C ALA A 137 7.46 -13.42 -9.20
N SER A 138 8.08 -13.07 -10.33
CA SER A 138 9.29 -12.26 -10.31
C SER A 138 8.90 -10.79 -10.17
N VAL A 139 9.46 -10.09 -9.18
CA VAL A 139 9.02 -8.73 -8.85
C VAL A 139 10.13 -7.73 -9.05
N THR A 140 9.83 -6.61 -9.70
CA THR A 140 10.67 -5.41 -9.70
C THR A 140 10.08 -4.41 -8.72
N HIS A 141 10.80 -4.14 -7.64
CA HIS A 141 10.44 -3.23 -6.56
C HIS A 141 11.15 -1.90 -6.74
N VAL A 142 10.42 -0.82 -6.89
CA VAL A 142 10.97 0.52 -7.12
C VAL A 142 10.42 1.50 -6.09
N ASP A 143 11.32 2.12 -5.34
CA ASP A 143 11.01 3.20 -4.41
C ASP A 143 12.16 4.22 -4.38
N ALA A 144 11.85 5.49 -4.20
CA ALA A 144 12.84 6.56 -4.16
C ALA A 144 13.67 6.56 -2.85
N SER A 145 13.16 5.96 -1.78
CA SER A 145 13.78 5.94 -0.47
C SER A 145 14.64 4.70 -0.26
N LYS A 146 15.95 4.90 -0.11
CA LYS A 146 16.89 3.82 0.24
C LYS A 146 16.50 3.11 1.54
N GLY A 147 16.01 3.86 2.53
CA GLY A 147 15.56 3.30 3.81
C GLY A 147 14.35 2.38 3.65
N MET A 148 13.38 2.77 2.83
CA MET A 148 12.18 1.96 2.57
C MET A 148 12.54 0.68 1.79
N VAL A 149 13.41 0.77 0.78
CA VAL A 149 13.90 -0.42 0.05
C VAL A 149 14.67 -1.36 0.97
N GLY A 150 15.48 -0.83 1.90
CA GLY A 150 16.15 -1.62 2.94
C GLY A 150 15.15 -2.38 3.82
N TRP A 151 14.15 -1.68 4.31
CA TRP A 151 13.08 -2.27 5.14
C TRP A 151 12.26 -3.33 4.37
N ALA A 152 11.99 -3.09 3.09
CA ALA A 152 11.33 -4.07 2.24
C ALA A 152 12.13 -5.37 2.09
N LYS A 153 13.47 -5.27 1.99
CA LYS A 153 14.35 -6.46 2.00
C LYS A 153 14.29 -7.22 3.32
N GLU A 154 14.25 -6.49 4.45
CA GLU A 154 14.09 -7.12 5.78
C GLU A 154 12.75 -7.86 5.87
N ASN A 155 11.66 -7.28 5.36
CA ASN A 155 10.36 -7.93 5.28
C ASN A 155 10.38 -9.18 4.37
N ALA A 156 11.10 -9.14 3.26
CA ALA A 156 11.28 -10.31 2.40
C ALA A 156 12.01 -11.45 3.12
N VAL A 157 13.10 -11.13 3.82
CA VAL A 157 13.84 -12.12 4.64
C VAL A 157 12.94 -12.71 5.73
N ALA A 158 12.24 -11.87 6.48
CA ALA A 158 11.32 -12.30 7.55
C ALA A 158 10.18 -13.20 7.04
N SER A 159 9.77 -13.02 5.76
CA SER A 159 8.74 -13.81 5.10
C SER A 159 9.28 -15.07 4.39
N GLY A 160 10.57 -15.40 4.57
CA GLY A 160 11.20 -16.56 3.93
C GLY A 160 11.45 -16.39 2.44
N LEU A 161 11.61 -15.15 1.97
CA LEU A 161 11.77 -14.77 0.56
C LEU A 161 13.16 -14.16 0.26
N ALA A 162 14.18 -14.51 1.05
CA ALA A 162 15.53 -13.97 0.87
C ALA A 162 16.09 -14.23 -0.54
N ASP A 163 15.80 -15.41 -1.10
CA ASP A 163 16.27 -15.87 -2.40
C ASP A 163 15.21 -15.73 -3.51
N ALA A 164 14.08 -15.09 -3.22
CA ALA A 164 13.03 -14.87 -4.21
C ALA A 164 13.51 -13.95 -5.34
N PRO A 165 13.01 -14.10 -6.57
CA PRO A 165 13.43 -13.31 -7.71
C PRO A 165 12.86 -11.88 -7.63
N ILE A 166 13.38 -11.08 -6.70
CA ILE A 166 12.99 -9.69 -6.47
C ILE A 166 14.17 -8.78 -6.86
N ARG A 167 13.92 -7.88 -7.79
CA ARG A 167 14.87 -6.84 -8.18
C ARG A 167 14.56 -5.57 -7.39
N TRP A 168 15.48 -5.18 -6.50
CA TRP A 168 15.35 -4.02 -5.62
C TRP A 168 15.99 -2.77 -6.22
N LEU A 169 15.25 -1.69 -6.32
CA LEU A 169 15.73 -0.44 -6.94
C LEU A 169 15.38 0.77 -6.08
N VAL A 170 16.40 1.58 -5.83
CA VAL A 170 16.25 2.94 -5.26
C VAL A 170 16.27 3.91 -6.43
N ASP A 171 15.11 4.37 -6.87
CA ASP A 171 14.98 5.15 -8.08
C ASP A 171 13.69 6.00 -8.12
N ASP A 172 13.71 7.05 -8.94
CA ASP A 172 12.48 7.75 -9.32
C ASP A 172 11.63 6.88 -10.24
N CYS A 173 10.34 6.72 -9.89
CA CYS A 173 9.46 5.80 -10.61
C CYS A 173 9.22 6.22 -12.07
N VAL A 174 9.08 7.51 -12.35
CA VAL A 174 8.87 8.00 -13.73
C VAL A 174 10.08 7.71 -14.59
N LYS A 175 11.27 8.09 -14.13
CA LYS A 175 12.53 7.82 -14.83
C LYS A 175 12.81 6.35 -15.01
N PHE A 176 12.44 5.53 -14.02
CA PHE A 176 12.55 4.08 -14.13
C PHE A 176 11.67 3.54 -15.26
N VAL A 177 10.40 3.91 -15.28
CA VAL A 177 9.45 3.49 -16.33
C VAL A 177 9.91 3.91 -17.71
N GLU A 178 10.37 5.15 -17.88
CA GLU A 178 10.91 5.64 -19.15
C GLU A 178 12.11 4.79 -19.63
N ARG A 179 12.99 4.37 -18.72
CA ARG A 179 14.13 3.49 -19.07
C ARG A 179 13.67 2.09 -19.45
N GLU A 180 12.70 1.54 -18.77
CA GLU A 180 12.15 0.21 -19.09
C GLU A 180 11.48 0.20 -20.47
N ILE A 181 10.76 1.28 -20.84
CA ILE A 181 10.20 1.45 -22.18
C ILE A 181 11.31 1.46 -23.25
N ARG A 182 12.37 2.27 -23.03
CA ARG A 182 13.51 2.30 -23.99
C ARG A 182 14.23 0.98 -24.13
N ARG A 183 14.22 0.15 -23.08
CA ARG A 183 14.81 -1.22 -23.09
C ARG A 183 13.88 -2.26 -23.70
N GLY A 184 12.63 -1.92 -24.00
CA GLY A 184 11.65 -2.86 -24.51
C GLY A 184 11.18 -3.88 -23.45
N ASN A 185 11.35 -3.60 -22.17
CA ASN A 185 10.88 -4.47 -21.10
C ASN A 185 9.38 -4.35 -20.93
N THR A 186 8.72 -5.46 -20.58
CA THR A 186 7.29 -5.53 -20.33
C THR A 186 6.99 -6.30 -19.04
N TYR A 187 5.80 -6.09 -18.50
CA TYR A 187 5.34 -6.69 -17.25
C TYR A 187 3.95 -7.29 -17.42
N ASP A 188 3.67 -8.34 -16.66
CA ASP A 188 2.37 -9.02 -16.64
C ASP A 188 1.40 -8.36 -15.68
N GLY A 189 1.92 -7.75 -14.62
CA GLY A 189 1.16 -6.99 -13.63
C GLY A 189 1.90 -5.73 -13.19
N ILE A 190 1.16 -4.65 -12.98
CA ILE A 190 1.70 -3.38 -12.46
C ILE A 190 0.89 -2.97 -11.24
N ILE A 191 1.60 -2.61 -10.17
CA ILE A 191 1.04 -2.09 -8.92
C ILE A 191 1.64 -0.71 -8.68
N MET A 192 0.82 0.26 -8.29
CA MET A 192 1.30 1.57 -7.86
C MET A 192 0.47 2.15 -6.70
N ASP A 193 1.16 2.75 -5.76
CA ASP A 193 0.58 3.47 -4.63
C ASP A 193 1.25 4.86 -4.49
N PRO A 194 1.00 5.76 -5.44
CA PRO A 194 1.68 7.04 -5.50
C PRO A 194 1.26 7.96 -4.35
N PRO A 195 2.22 8.68 -3.73
CA PRO A 195 1.90 9.65 -2.70
C PRO A 195 1.20 10.87 -3.30
N SER A 196 0.48 11.64 -2.48
CA SER A 196 -0.09 12.94 -2.90
C SER A 196 1.00 13.91 -3.32
N TYR A 197 2.11 13.92 -2.58
CA TYR A 197 3.31 14.70 -2.87
C TYR A 197 4.56 13.87 -2.54
N GLY A 198 5.60 14.01 -3.35
CA GLY A 198 6.88 13.34 -3.11
C GLY A 198 8.05 14.03 -3.78
N ARG A 199 9.25 13.61 -3.37
CA ARG A 199 10.50 13.99 -4.02
C ARG A 199 11.29 12.74 -4.37
N GLY A 200 11.76 12.68 -5.61
CA GLY A 200 12.67 11.65 -6.06
C GLY A 200 14.07 11.82 -5.46
N PRO A 201 14.94 10.80 -5.61
CA PRO A 201 16.27 10.78 -5.00
C PRO A 201 17.22 11.88 -5.51
N LYS A 202 16.90 12.52 -6.63
CA LYS A 202 17.66 13.63 -7.23
C LYS A 202 16.91 14.96 -7.21
N GLY A 203 15.83 15.07 -6.37
CA GLY A 203 15.04 16.27 -6.22
C GLY A 203 13.87 16.41 -7.20
N GLU A 204 13.54 15.36 -7.94
CA GLU A 204 12.34 15.31 -8.76
C GLU A 204 11.10 15.60 -7.91
N ILE A 205 10.16 16.38 -8.45
CA ILE A 205 8.91 16.71 -7.76
C ILE A 205 7.79 15.89 -8.35
N TRP A 206 7.05 15.21 -7.47
CA TRP A 206 5.81 14.52 -7.75
C TRP A 206 4.65 15.23 -7.06
N LYS A 207 3.64 15.59 -7.84
CA LYS A 207 2.33 16.05 -7.36
C LYS A 207 1.26 15.22 -8.06
N ILE A 208 0.44 14.52 -7.30
CA ILE A 208 -0.44 13.49 -7.85
C ILE A 208 -1.45 14.07 -8.84
N GLU A 209 -2.04 15.23 -8.54
CA GLU A 209 -3.04 15.89 -9.38
C GLU A 209 -2.52 16.29 -10.76
N GLU A 210 -1.21 16.55 -10.87
CA GLU A 210 -0.56 16.93 -12.12
C GLU A 210 0.03 15.71 -12.85
N SER A 211 0.41 14.68 -12.13
CA SER A 211 1.31 13.62 -12.60
C SER A 211 0.62 12.27 -12.83
N ILE A 212 -0.51 11.99 -12.16
CA ILE A 212 -1.04 10.63 -12.10
C ILE A 212 -1.55 10.13 -13.45
N TYR A 213 -2.34 10.91 -14.17
CA TYR A 213 -2.89 10.45 -15.45
C TYR A 213 -1.81 10.27 -16.52
N PRO A 214 -0.89 11.23 -16.75
CA PRO A 214 0.27 10.98 -17.63
C PRO A 214 1.12 9.78 -17.22
N PHE A 215 1.23 9.52 -15.93
CA PHE A 215 2.01 8.37 -15.43
C PHE A 215 1.30 7.04 -15.67
N ILE A 216 -0.02 6.96 -15.56
CA ILE A 216 -0.80 5.78 -15.95
C ILE A 216 -0.63 5.51 -17.45
N GLU A 217 -0.73 6.53 -18.31
CA GLU A 217 -0.50 6.40 -19.75
C GLU A 217 0.93 5.92 -20.08
N LEU A 218 1.91 6.43 -19.35
CA LEU A 218 3.30 6.03 -19.51
C LEU A 218 3.51 4.56 -19.11
N THR A 219 2.99 4.15 -17.94
CA THR A 219 3.13 2.77 -17.45
C THR A 219 2.33 1.77 -18.27
N ALA A 220 1.22 2.18 -18.89
CA ALA A 220 0.47 1.33 -19.82
C ALA A 220 1.32 0.81 -20.99
N LYS A 221 2.38 1.56 -21.39
CA LYS A 221 3.33 1.12 -22.43
C LYS A 221 4.20 -0.07 -21.99
N LEU A 222 4.25 -0.39 -20.71
CA LEU A 222 4.92 -1.57 -20.17
C LEU A 222 4.03 -2.81 -20.13
N LEU A 223 2.72 -2.66 -20.38
CA LEU A 223 1.79 -3.77 -20.50
C LEU A 223 1.89 -4.39 -21.92
N LYS A 224 1.54 -5.66 -22.01
CA LYS A 224 1.43 -6.44 -23.25
C LYS A 224 0.04 -7.06 -23.35
N LYS A 225 -0.29 -7.66 -24.51
CA LYS A 225 -1.64 -8.20 -24.77
C LYS A 225 -2.11 -9.24 -23.78
N ASP A 226 -1.20 -10.00 -23.20
CA ASP A 226 -1.46 -11.06 -22.22
C ASP A 226 -1.12 -10.63 -20.77
N SER A 227 -0.94 -9.34 -20.52
CA SER A 227 -0.84 -8.81 -19.16
C SER A 227 -2.12 -9.11 -18.38
N ILE A 228 -1.97 -9.41 -17.09
CA ILE A 228 -3.06 -9.97 -16.28
C ILE A 228 -3.73 -8.96 -15.37
N PHE A 229 -2.98 -7.94 -14.86
CA PHE A 229 -3.57 -6.91 -14.02
C PHE A 229 -2.81 -5.58 -14.03
N PHE A 230 -3.53 -4.53 -13.66
CA PHE A 230 -3.02 -3.22 -13.22
C PHE A 230 -3.78 -2.79 -11.99
N LEU A 231 -3.07 -2.32 -10.97
CA LEU A 231 -3.64 -1.83 -9.73
C LEU A 231 -3.04 -0.49 -9.36
N ILE A 232 -3.91 0.47 -9.07
CA ILE A 232 -3.54 1.75 -8.47
C ILE A 232 -4.32 1.95 -7.18
N ASN A 233 -3.65 2.42 -6.13
CA ASN A 233 -4.26 2.87 -4.90
C ASN A 233 -4.02 4.36 -4.70
N SER A 234 -4.91 5.05 -4.00
CA SER A 234 -4.77 6.45 -3.63
C SER A 234 -5.41 6.75 -2.28
N TYR A 235 -4.71 7.55 -1.49
CA TYR A 235 -5.19 8.16 -0.25
C TYR A 235 -5.48 9.65 -0.41
N THR A 236 -5.38 10.15 -1.63
CA THR A 236 -5.55 11.59 -1.92
C THR A 236 -7.01 11.95 -2.07
N THR A 237 -7.43 12.97 -1.33
CA THR A 237 -8.76 13.57 -1.46
C THR A 237 -9.00 14.00 -2.91
N GLY A 238 -10.16 13.64 -3.47
CA GLY A 238 -10.53 13.93 -4.87
C GLY A 238 -10.20 12.81 -5.87
N LEU A 239 -9.32 11.85 -5.53
CA LEU A 239 -9.11 10.63 -6.30
C LEU A 239 -10.01 9.50 -5.82
N GLN A 240 -11.30 9.70 -5.99
CA GLN A 240 -12.33 8.72 -5.65
C GLN A 240 -12.31 7.51 -6.60
N PRO A 241 -12.94 6.39 -6.24
CA PRO A 241 -12.97 5.18 -7.08
C PRO A 241 -13.41 5.45 -8.53
N ALA A 242 -14.44 6.27 -8.74
CA ALA A 242 -14.91 6.61 -10.07
C ALA A 242 -13.86 7.34 -10.92
N VAL A 243 -13.04 8.20 -10.30
CA VAL A 243 -11.93 8.90 -10.98
C VAL A 243 -10.84 7.91 -11.38
N LEU A 244 -10.46 7.00 -10.50
CA LEU A 244 -9.49 5.93 -10.79
C LEU A 244 -10.01 5.05 -11.93
N SER A 245 -11.28 4.63 -11.87
CA SER A 245 -11.92 3.85 -12.93
C SER A 245 -11.88 4.57 -14.27
N TYR A 246 -12.18 5.86 -14.31
CA TYR A 246 -12.17 6.66 -15.55
C TYR A 246 -10.77 6.67 -16.17
N MET A 247 -9.74 6.96 -15.38
CA MET A 247 -8.35 7.01 -15.86
C MET A 247 -7.87 5.66 -16.40
N ILE A 248 -8.18 4.56 -15.71
CA ILE A 248 -7.79 3.21 -16.15
C ILE A 248 -8.53 2.81 -17.44
N ASN A 249 -9.82 3.14 -17.54
CA ASN A 249 -10.59 2.86 -18.75
C ASN A 249 -10.01 3.58 -19.97
N THR A 250 -9.68 4.87 -19.85
CA THR A 250 -9.13 5.64 -20.96
C THR A 250 -7.71 5.24 -21.33
N ALA A 251 -6.85 4.96 -20.36
CA ALA A 251 -5.44 4.67 -20.60
C ALA A 251 -5.14 3.18 -20.89
N ILE A 252 -5.90 2.24 -20.33
CA ILE A 252 -5.60 0.81 -20.39
C ILE A 252 -6.66 0.02 -21.14
N VAL A 253 -7.94 0.10 -20.72
CA VAL A 253 -9.00 -0.70 -21.35
C VAL A 253 -9.15 -0.36 -22.83
N SER A 254 -9.03 0.90 -23.21
CA SER A 254 -9.07 1.34 -24.62
C SER A 254 -8.03 0.63 -25.52
N GLN A 255 -6.91 0.19 -24.94
CA GLN A 255 -5.81 -0.45 -25.68
C GLN A 255 -5.81 -1.98 -25.55
N PHE A 256 -6.15 -2.48 -24.36
CA PHE A 256 -5.98 -3.90 -24.01
C PHE A 256 -7.31 -4.64 -23.81
N GLY A 257 -8.45 -3.94 -23.76
CA GLY A 257 -9.71 -4.53 -23.31
C GLY A 257 -9.67 -4.88 -21.82
N GLY A 258 -10.50 -5.84 -21.40
CA GLY A 258 -10.59 -6.25 -19.99
C GLY A 258 -11.63 -5.47 -19.19
N LYS A 259 -11.58 -5.61 -17.87
CA LYS A 259 -12.53 -4.99 -16.94
C LYS A 259 -11.82 -4.09 -15.93
N VAL A 260 -12.49 -3.03 -15.52
CA VAL A 260 -12.07 -2.18 -14.40
C VAL A 260 -13.11 -2.25 -13.29
N GLU A 261 -12.63 -2.48 -12.09
CA GLU A 261 -13.38 -2.33 -10.86
C GLU A 261 -12.67 -1.31 -9.98
N ALA A 262 -13.41 -0.43 -9.36
CA ALA A 262 -12.84 0.56 -8.45
C ALA A 262 -13.75 0.77 -7.24
N GLU A 263 -13.16 0.68 -6.06
CA GLU A 263 -13.86 0.73 -4.79
C GLU A 263 -13.01 1.45 -3.73
N GLU A 264 -13.66 1.94 -2.69
CA GLU A 264 -12.97 2.27 -1.46
C GLU A 264 -12.43 0.99 -0.80
N ILE A 265 -11.31 1.12 -0.10
CA ILE A 265 -10.77 0.08 0.77
C ILE A 265 -10.93 0.50 2.23
N GLY A 266 -11.17 -0.47 3.11
CA GLY A 266 -11.43 -0.17 4.51
C GLY A 266 -11.00 -1.27 5.47
N LEU A 267 -11.05 -0.92 6.73
CA LEU A 267 -10.72 -1.78 7.87
C LEU A 267 -11.94 -1.94 8.78
N PRO A 268 -12.29 -3.15 9.21
CA PRO A 268 -13.37 -3.34 10.17
C PRO A 268 -13.00 -2.73 11.53
N VAL A 269 -13.97 -2.09 12.19
CA VAL A 269 -13.83 -1.51 13.53
C VAL A 269 -14.54 -2.43 14.52
N SER A 270 -13.79 -3.02 15.46
CA SER A 270 -14.32 -4.06 16.36
C SER A 270 -15.32 -3.54 17.37
N SER A 271 -15.16 -2.29 17.83
CA SER A 271 -16.04 -1.72 18.87
C SER A 271 -17.49 -1.56 18.43
N ASN A 272 -17.75 -1.36 17.14
CA ASN A 272 -19.09 -1.04 16.65
C ASN A 272 -19.51 -1.80 15.37
N GLY A 273 -18.63 -2.62 14.79
CA GLY A 273 -18.89 -3.39 13.58
C GLY A 273 -19.00 -2.57 12.29
N LEU A 274 -18.65 -1.27 12.33
CA LEU A 274 -18.56 -0.42 11.15
C LEU A 274 -17.21 -0.61 10.44
N VAL A 275 -17.03 0.07 9.33
CA VAL A 275 -15.79 0.03 8.55
C VAL A 275 -15.16 1.41 8.51
N LEU A 276 -13.88 1.52 8.90
CA LEU A 276 -13.09 2.73 8.71
C LEU A 276 -12.68 2.82 7.23
N PRO A 277 -13.13 3.84 6.48
CA PRO A 277 -12.67 4.04 5.12
C PRO A 277 -11.22 4.53 5.15
N CYS A 278 -10.36 3.95 4.29
CA CYS A 278 -8.93 4.24 4.32
C CYS A 278 -8.45 4.93 3.05
N GLY A 279 -8.85 4.44 1.88
CA GLY A 279 -8.44 4.95 0.59
C GLY A 279 -9.29 4.37 -0.52
N ALA A 280 -8.89 4.60 -1.76
CA ALA A 280 -9.55 4.08 -2.95
C ALA A 280 -8.58 3.27 -3.81
N SER A 281 -9.05 2.20 -4.43
CA SER A 281 -8.28 1.39 -5.36
C SER A 281 -9.00 1.21 -6.68
N GLY A 282 -8.25 1.26 -7.77
CA GLY A 282 -8.71 0.88 -9.10
C GLY A 282 -7.95 -0.36 -9.57
N ARG A 283 -8.67 -1.37 -10.04
CA ARG A 283 -8.15 -2.66 -10.47
C ARG A 283 -8.59 -2.93 -11.91
N TRP A 284 -7.63 -3.10 -12.78
CA TRP A 284 -7.89 -3.65 -14.11
C TRP A 284 -7.44 -5.10 -14.15
N SER A 285 -8.23 -5.94 -14.78
CA SER A 285 -7.83 -7.29 -15.12
C SER A 285 -8.26 -7.64 -16.54
N LYS A 286 -7.52 -8.57 -17.16
CA LYS A 286 -7.84 -9.02 -18.52
C LYS A 286 -9.14 -9.82 -18.56
N GLU A 287 -9.44 -10.55 -17.48
CA GLU A 287 -10.64 -11.37 -17.28
C GLU A 287 -11.23 -11.14 -15.88
#